data_ae9aebac497a09c23c8809c2ec4f3930
#
_entry.id   ae9aebac497a09c23c8809c2ec4f3930
#
_cell.length_a   1.000
_cell.length_b   1.000
_cell.length_c   1.000
_cell.angle_alpha   90.00
_cell.angle_beta   90.00
_cell.angle_gamma   90.00
#
_symmetry.space_group_name_H-M   'P 1'
#
loop_
_entity.id
_entity.type
_entity.pdbx_description
1 polymer ?
#
loop_
_entity_poly.entity_id
_entity_poly.type
_entity_poly.pdbx_seq_one_letter_code
_entity_poly.pdbx_strand_id
1 'polypeptide(L)'
;EKLIRLPGKFKYFEHNVAAHSFKVTKIAQYLATVEEYHGNEINWKSLYEKALNHDFAEVFTGDIKTPVKYASRELKKLFSQVEEEMVDTFIKEEIPKQYQNVYRERLQEGKDDSLEGQILSVADKIDLLYETFGEIHTYC
;
A
#
# COMPACT_ATOMS: atom_id res chain seq x y z
N GLU A 1 13.90 -0.10 -13.42
CA GLU A 1 15.16 0.61 -13.54
C GLU A 1 15.00 2.12 -13.47
N LYS A 2 14.02 2.69 -14.19
CA LYS A 2 13.78 4.13 -14.14
C LYS A 2 13.34 4.61 -12.77
N LEU A 3 12.63 3.80 -12.02
CA LEU A 3 12.23 4.10 -10.64
C LEU A 3 13.45 4.29 -9.72
N ILE A 4 14.55 3.58 -9.99
CA ILE A 4 15.75 3.63 -9.19
C ILE A 4 16.57 4.90 -9.44
N ARG A 5 16.31 5.59 -10.55
CA ARG A 5 17.01 6.82 -10.92
C ARG A 5 16.47 8.09 -10.26
N LEU A 6 15.40 7.95 -9.52
CA LEU A 6 14.81 9.09 -8.83
C LEU A 6 15.71 9.57 -7.69
N PRO A 7 15.57 10.84 -7.27
CA PRO A 7 16.46 11.43 -6.25
C PRO A 7 16.51 10.66 -4.94
N GLY A 8 17.49 10.97 -4.10
CA GLY A 8 17.72 10.28 -2.84
C GLY A 8 16.50 10.17 -1.91
N LYS A 9 15.61 11.15 -1.93
CA LYS A 9 14.34 11.10 -1.19
C LYS A 9 13.47 9.93 -1.62
N PHE A 10 13.40 9.68 -2.91
CA PHE A 10 12.63 8.56 -3.44
C PHE A 10 13.18 7.22 -2.95
N LYS A 11 14.49 7.06 -2.90
CA LYS A 11 15.10 5.83 -2.36
C LYS A 11 14.71 5.58 -0.91
N TYR A 12 14.66 6.63 -0.11
CA TYR A 12 14.25 6.52 1.29
C TYR A 12 12.80 6.04 1.40
N PHE A 13 11.91 6.65 0.65
CA PHE A 13 10.49 6.27 0.68
C PHE A 13 10.25 4.92 0.06
N GLU A 14 10.96 4.58 -1.01
CA GLU A 14 10.89 3.27 -1.63
C GLU A 14 11.22 2.18 -0.61
N HIS A 15 12.29 2.35 0.15
CA HIS A 15 12.69 1.40 1.18
C HIS A 15 11.63 1.31 2.28
N ASN A 16 11.08 2.43 2.71
CA ASN A 16 10.08 2.48 3.78
C ASN A 16 8.76 1.83 3.35
N VAL A 17 8.28 2.15 2.15
CA VAL A 17 7.06 1.56 1.59
C VAL A 17 7.25 0.06 1.38
N ALA A 18 8.40 -0.36 0.87
CA ALA A 18 8.70 -1.77 0.66
C ALA A 18 8.71 -2.54 1.97
N ALA A 19 9.34 -2.01 3.02
CA ALA A 19 9.37 -2.66 4.32
C ALA A 19 7.97 -2.78 4.93
N HIS A 20 7.19 -1.72 4.87
CA HIS A 20 5.81 -1.72 5.35
C HIS A 20 4.95 -2.73 4.57
N SER A 21 5.04 -2.72 3.25
CA SER A 21 4.27 -3.63 2.40
C SER A 21 4.63 -5.09 2.68
N PHE A 22 5.90 -5.39 2.90
CA PHE A 22 6.32 -6.74 3.27
C PHE A 22 5.72 -7.16 4.61
N LYS A 23 5.81 -6.32 5.63
CA LYS A 23 5.26 -6.62 6.96
C LYS A 23 3.75 -6.81 6.91
N VAL A 24 3.04 -5.92 6.23
CA VAL A 24 1.59 -6.03 6.06
C VAL A 24 1.22 -7.34 5.35
N THR A 25 1.98 -7.71 4.33
CA THR A 25 1.74 -8.95 3.59
C THR A 25 1.93 -10.16 4.49
N LYS A 26 2.96 -10.17 5.34
CA LYS A 26 3.18 -11.27 6.29
C LYS A 26 2.06 -11.38 7.33
N ILE A 27 1.59 -10.25 7.83
CA ILE A 27 0.45 -10.23 8.77
C ILE A 27 -0.82 -10.71 8.07
N ALA A 28 -1.08 -10.24 6.86
CA ALA A 28 -2.24 -10.65 6.07
C ALA A 28 -2.19 -12.16 5.78
N GLN A 29 -1.03 -12.69 5.46
CA GLN A 29 -0.85 -14.13 5.26
C GLN A 29 -1.25 -14.93 6.50
N TYR A 30 -0.82 -14.47 7.66
CA TYR A 30 -1.17 -15.13 8.92
C TYR A 30 -2.69 -15.07 9.16
N LEU A 31 -3.28 -13.89 9.04
CA LEU A 31 -4.72 -13.72 9.28
C LEU A 31 -5.55 -14.55 8.30
N ALA A 32 -5.16 -14.60 7.04
CA ALA A 32 -5.84 -15.39 6.03
C ALA A 32 -5.73 -16.89 6.32
N THR A 33 -4.58 -17.33 6.82
CA THR A 33 -4.40 -18.72 7.23
C THR A 33 -5.35 -19.10 8.36
N VAL A 34 -5.52 -18.20 9.34
CA VAL A 34 -6.48 -18.39 10.43
C VAL A 34 -7.90 -18.49 9.89
N GLU A 35 -8.27 -17.60 8.96
CA GLU A 35 -9.60 -17.62 8.34
C GLU A 35 -9.86 -18.93 7.59
N GLU A 36 -8.88 -19.41 6.84
CA GLU A 36 -8.99 -20.70 6.16
C GLU A 36 -9.20 -21.86 7.13
N TYR A 37 -8.45 -21.83 8.22
CA TYR A 37 -8.60 -22.86 9.25
C TYR A 37 -10.02 -22.91 9.80
N HIS A 38 -10.69 -21.77 9.88
CA HIS A 38 -12.07 -21.67 10.36
C HIS A 38 -13.11 -21.87 9.25
N GLY A 39 -12.68 -22.30 8.08
CA GLY A 39 -13.59 -22.69 7.00
C GLY A 39 -13.91 -21.59 5.99
N ASN A 40 -13.28 -20.44 6.09
CA ASN A 40 -13.50 -19.36 5.12
C ASN A 40 -12.54 -19.53 3.93
N GLU A 41 -13.09 -19.36 2.74
CA GLU A 41 -12.32 -19.48 1.51
C GLU A 41 -11.55 -18.18 1.23
N ILE A 42 -10.27 -18.30 0.90
CA ILE A 42 -9.40 -17.15 0.62
C ILE A 42 -8.94 -17.19 -0.84
N ASN A 43 -9.10 -16.07 -1.52
CA ASN A 43 -8.46 -15.86 -2.82
C ASN A 43 -7.05 -15.30 -2.57
N TRP A 44 -6.08 -16.21 -2.51
CA TRP A 44 -4.70 -15.87 -2.16
C TRP A 44 -4.06 -14.91 -3.14
N LYS A 45 -4.35 -15.06 -4.43
CA LYS A 45 -3.82 -14.14 -5.43
C LYS A 45 -4.31 -12.71 -5.17
N SER A 46 -5.60 -12.57 -4.93
CA SER A 46 -6.19 -11.27 -4.63
C SER A 46 -5.60 -10.67 -3.35
N LEU A 47 -5.45 -11.48 -2.31
CA LEU A 47 -4.86 -11.03 -1.05
C LEU A 47 -3.46 -10.48 -1.24
N TYR A 48 -2.60 -11.22 -1.93
CA TYR A 48 -1.22 -10.80 -2.13
C TYR A 48 -1.10 -9.60 -3.05
N GLU A 49 -1.89 -9.53 -4.11
CA GLU A 49 -1.90 -8.37 -4.99
C GLU A 49 -2.36 -7.10 -4.26
N LYS A 50 -3.40 -7.21 -3.45
CA LYS A 50 -3.87 -6.08 -2.64
C LYS A 50 -2.81 -5.63 -1.64
N ALA A 51 -2.21 -6.57 -0.93
CA ALA A 51 -1.18 -6.25 0.07
C ALA A 51 0.06 -5.63 -0.57
N LEU A 52 0.46 -6.14 -1.72
CA LEU A 52 1.64 -5.65 -2.45
C LEU A 52 1.43 -4.23 -2.98
N ASN A 53 0.23 -3.93 -3.44
CA ASN A 53 -0.05 -2.71 -4.21
C ASN A 53 -0.75 -1.61 -3.42
N HIS A 54 -1.24 -1.87 -2.21
CA HIS A 54 -2.12 -0.93 -1.52
C HIS A 54 -1.48 0.45 -1.27
N ASP A 55 -0.17 0.51 -1.08
CA ASP A 55 0.54 1.76 -0.80
C ASP A 55 1.46 2.19 -1.95
N PHE A 56 1.29 1.59 -3.13
CA PHE A 56 2.19 1.92 -4.24
C PHE A 56 2.20 3.41 -4.57
N ALA A 57 1.05 4.06 -4.51
CA ALA A 57 0.95 5.48 -4.81
C ALA A 57 1.79 6.34 -3.86
N GLU A 58 2.02 5.89 -2.64
CA GLU A 58 2.82 6.62 -1.66
C GLU A 58 4.30 6.72 -2.05
N VAL A 59 4.76 5.90 -2.98
CA VAL A 59 6.10 6.03 -3.55
C VAL A 59 6.29 7.41 -4.16
N PHE A 60 5.22 8.00 -4.71
CA PHE A 60 5.27 9.32 -5.36
C PHE A 60 5.04 10.48 -4.39
N THR A 61 4.30 10.26 -3.30
CA THR A 61 3.87 11.32 -2.38
C THR A 61 4.37 11.11 -0.95
N GLY A 62 5.31 10.20 -0.74
CA GLY A 62 5.76 9.80 0.59
C GLY A 62 6.40 10.91 1.43
N ASP A 63 6.80 12.04 0.82
CA ASP A 63 7.32 13.20 1.55
C ASP A 63 6.28 13.84 2.46
N ILE A 64 5.01 13.59 2.22
CA ILE A 64 3.92 14.29 2.89
C ILE A 64 3.48 13.47 4.09
N LYS A 65 3.69 14.02 5.28
CA LYS A 65 3.35 13.34 6.53
C LYS A 65 1.85 13.14 6.65
N THR A 66 1.45 11.99 7.16
CA THR A 66 0.05 11.61 7.34
C THR A 66 -0.79 12.68 8.08
N PRO A 67 -0.31 13.32 9.17
CA PRO A 67 -1.09 14.36 9.84
C PRO A 67 -1.44 15.54 8.93
N VAL A 68 -0.53 15.93 8.04
CA VAL A 68 -0.81 17.00 7.07
C VAL A 68 -1.79 16.51 6.01
N LYS A 69 -1.59 15.30 5.51
CA LYS A 69 -2.43 14.67 4.49
C LYS A 69 -3.89 14.56 4.92
N TYR A 70 -4.13 14.30 6.20
CA TYR A 70 -5.48 14.09 6.75
C TYR A 70 -5.99 15.25 7.59
N ALA A 71 -5.35 16.44 7.50
CA ALA A 71 -5.74 17.61 8.27
C ALA A 71 -7.14 18.11 7.94
N SER A 72 -7.61 17.89 6.70
CA SER A 72 -8.98 18.21 6.30
C SER A 72 -9.46 17.16 5.28
N ARG A 73 -10.81 17.09 5.16
CA ARG A 73 -11.42 16.20 4.17
C ARG A 73 -11.08 16.64 2.74
N GLU A 74 -11.05 17.94 2.50
CA GLU A 74 -10.72 18.49 1.18
C GLU A 74 -9.28 18.21 0.80
N LEU A 75 -8.35 18.36 1.75
CA LEU A 75 -6.94 18.06 1.53
C LEU A 75 -6.72 16.58 1.23
N LYS A 76 -7.37 15.71 1.99
CA LYS A 76 -7.31 14.27 1.76
C LYS A 76 -7.78 13.91 0.35
N LYS A 77 -8.88 14.51 -0.09
CA LYS A 77 -9.42 14.29 -1.44
C LYS A 77 -8.44 14.75 -2.51
N LEU A 78 -7.83 15.93 -2.31
CA LEU A 78 -6.84 16.46 -3.24
C LEU A 78 -5.64 15.54 -3.37
N PHE A 79 -5.12 15.03 -2.24
CA PHE A 79 -4.00 14.09 -2.26
C PHE A 79 -4.34 12.80 -2.98
N SER A 80 -5.55 12.27 -2.79
CA SER A 80 -5.99 11.07 -3.50
C SER A 80 -6.01 11.30 -5.01
N GLN A 81 -6.48 12.45 -5.45
CA GLN A 81 -6.50 12.81 -6.86
C GLN A 81 -5.09 12.91 -7.45
N VAL A 82 -4.17 13.54 -6.72
CA VAL A 82 -2.78 13.68 -7.15
C VAL A 82 -2.12 12.30 -7.25
N GLU A 83 -2.34 11.43 -6.27
CA GLU A 83 -1.80 10.07 -6.28
C GLU A 83 -2.33 9.28 -7.47
N GLU A 84 -3.63 9.37 -7.77
CA GLU A 84 -4.21 8.71 -8.93
C GLU A 84 -3.60 9.19 -10.24
N GLU A 85 -3.40 10.50 -10.36
CA GLU A 85 -2.78 11.08 -11.56
C GLU A 85 -1.33 10.63 -11.71
N MET A 86 -0.58 10.57 -10.63
CA MET A 86 0.80 10.11 -10.65
C MET A 86 0.91 8.65 -11.03
N VAL A 87 0.04 7.80 -10.50
CA VAL A 87 -0.02 6.38 -10.86
C VAL A 87 -0.39 6.23 -12.33
N ASP A 88 -1.38 6.99 -12.81
CA ASP A 88 -1.79 6.92 -14.21
C ASP A 88 -0.67 7.35 -15.15
N THR A 89 0.04 8.42 -14.81
CA THR A 89 1.19 8.89 -15.57
C THR A 89 2.29 7.83 -15.61
N PHE A 90 2.58 7.21 -14.46
CA PHE A 90 3.56 6.12 -14.37
C PHE A 90 3.18 4.98 -15.31
N ILE A 91 1.92 4.57 -15.27
CA ILE A 91 1.45 3.46 -16.11
C ILE A 91 1.61 3.81 -17.58
N LYS A 92 1.21 5.02 -17.98
CA LYS A 92 1.31 5.46 -19.38
C LYS A 92 2.75 5.53 -19.87
N GLU A 93 3.66 5.99 -19.03
CA GLU A 93 5.05 6.20 -19.43
C GLU A 93 5.92 4.96 -19.31
N GLU A 94 5.69 4.13 -18.30
CA GLU A 94 6.61 3.04 -17.96
C GLU A 94 6.09 1.65 -18.32
N ILE A 95 4.78 1.47 -18.50
CA ILE A 95 4.19 0.16 -18.75
C ILE A 95 3.83 0.06 -20.23
N PRO A 96 4.26 -1.02 -20.94
CA PRO A 96 3.86 -1.23 -22.33
C PRO A 96 2.35 -1.24 -22.49
N LYS A 97 1.88 -0.67 -23.59
CA LYS A 97 0.46 -0.43 -23.83
C LYS A 97 -0.43 -1.65 -23.62
N GLN A 98 0.03 -2.82 -24.05
CA GLN A 98 -0.75 -4.04 -23.94
C GLN A 98 -0.97 -4.51 -22.49
N TYR A 99 -0.19 -4.02 -21.55
CA TYR A 99 -0.29 -4.40 -20.14
C TYR A 99 -0.92 -3.32 -19.26
N GLN A 100 -1.20 -2.14 -19.79
CA GLN A 100 -1.64 -1.01 -18.98
C GLN A 100 -2.96 -1.24 -18.26
N ASN A 101 -3.93 -1.87 -18.93
CA ASN A 101 -5.24 -2.11 -18.32
C ASN A 101 -5.14 -3.07 -17.14
N VAL A 102 -4.36 -4.14 -17.30
CA VAL A 102 -4.14 -5.11 -16.21
C VAL A 102 -3.46 -4.43 -15.02
N TYR A 103 -2.49 -3.57 -15.31
CA TYR A 103 -1.77 -2.87 -14.25
C TYR A 103 -2.66 -1.88 -13.50
N ARG A 104 -3.54 -1.18 -14.21
CA ARG A 104 -4.51 -0.28 -13.57
C ARG A 104 -5.40 -1.03 -12.60
N GLU A 105 -5.91 -2.18 -13.00
CA GLU A 105 -6.73 -3.01 -12.13
C GLU A 105 -5.97 -3.43 -10.87
N ARG A 106 -4.73 -3.89 -11.01
CA ARG A 106 -3.91 -4.33 -9.89
C ARG A 106 -3.60 -3.21 -8.90
N LEU A 107 -3.26 -2.03 -9.40
CA LEU A 107 -2.89 -0.90 -8.56
C LEU A 107 -4.10 -0.22 -7.92
N GLN A 108 -5.30 -0.42 -8.47
CA GLN A 108 -6.54 0.08 -7.88
C GLN A 108 -7.13 -0.88 -6.85
N GLU A 109 -6.74 -2.14 -6.86
CA GLU A 109 -7.19 -3.08 -5.86
C GLU A 109 -6.61 -2.71 -4.48
N GLY A 110 -7.42 -2.87 -3.45
CA GLY A 110 -6.97 -2.50 -2.11
C GLY A 110 -7.96 -2.91 -1.05
N LYS A 111 -8.21 -2.01 -0.12
CA LYS A 111 -9.10 -2.23 1.01
C LYS A 111 -10.55 -2.10 0.57
N ASP A 112 -11.09 -3.15 -0.01
CA ASP A 112 -12.50 -3.23 -0.42
C ASP A 112 -13.30 -4.08 0.58
N ASP A 113 -14.56 -4.37 0.25
CA ASP A 113 -15.45 -5.11 1.12
C ASP A 113 -15.28 -6.63 1.03
N SER A 114 -14.38 -7.11 0.16
CA SER A 114 -14.06 -8.53 0.12
C SER A 114 -13.36 -8.96 1.40
N LEU A 115 -13.39 -10.26 1.69
CA LEU A 115 -12.67 -10.79 2.86
C LEU A 115 -11.18 -10.44 2.78
N GLU A 116 -10.58 -10.56 1.60
CA GLU A 116 -9.18 -10.21 1.38
C GLU A 116 -8.91 -8.74 1.66
N GLY A 117 -9.80 -7.86 1.22
CA GLY A 117 -9.68 -6.42 1.48
C GLY A 117 -9.80 -6.08 2.95
N GLN A 118 -10.70 -6.76 3.65
CA GLN A 118 -10.87 -6.58 5.11
C GLN A 118 -9.62 -7.07 5.86
N ILE A 119 -9.08 -8.21 5.47
CA ILE A 119 -7.83 -8.74 6.06
C ILE A 119 -6.71 -7.75 5.85
N LEU A 120 -6.57 -7.20 4.66
CA LEU A 120 -5.56 -6.18 4.37
C LEU A 120 -5.73 -4.96 5.29
N SER A 121 -6.94 -4.49 5.46
CA SER A 121 -7.23 -3.33 6.32
C SER A 121 -6.80 -3.57 7.77
N VAL A 122 -7.09 -4.75 8.31
CA VAL A 122 -6.67 -5.12 9.66
C VAL A 122 -5.15 -5.25 9.75
N ALA A 123 -4.54 -5.91 8.79
CA ALA A 123 -3.08 -6.10 8.75
C ALA A 123 -2.34 -4.77 8.73
N ASP A 124 -2.83 -3.82 7.93
CA ASP A 124 -2.25 -2.49 7.83
C ASP A 124 -2.30 -1.75 9.16
N LYS A 125 -3.42 -1.82 9.86
CA LYS A 125 -3.58 -1.22 11.19
C LYS A 125 -2.66 -1.87 12.22
N ILE A 126 -2.51 -3.18 12.18
CA ILE A 126 -1.63 -3.90 13.09
C ILE A 126 -0.19 -3.44 12.91
N ASP A 127 0.29 -3.32 11.67
CA ASP A 127 1.66 -2.87 11.44
C ASP A 127 1.88 -1.44 11.92
N LEU A 128 0.92 -0.55 11.71
CA LEU A 128 0.99 0.81 12.22
C LEU A 128 1.10 0.87 13.74
N LEU A 129 0.35 0.00 14.43
CA LEU A 129 0.42 -0.09 15.89
C LEU A 129 1.79 -0.58 16.34
N TYR A 130 2.35 -1.58 15.68
CA TYR A 130 3.70 -2.08 16.01
C TYR A 130 4.76 -1.01 15.80
N GLU A 131 4.68 -0.25 14.74
CA GLU A 131 5.60 0.87 14.50
C GLU A 131 5.51 1.92 15.60
N THR A 132 4.30 2.27 16.00
CA THR A 132 4.06 3.23 17.08
C THR A 132 4.66 2.74 18.40
N PHE A 133 4.42 1.48 18.76
CA PHE A 133 5.00 0.89 19.97
C PHE A 133 6.52 0.81 19.89
N GLY A 134 7.06 0.49 18.74
CA GLY A 134 8.50 0.47 18.53
C GLY A 134 9.13 1.82 18.75
N GLU A 135 8.51 2.88 18.27
CA GLU A 135 8.98 4.25 18.49
C GLU A 135 8.94 4.62 19.97
N ILE A 136 7.85 4.30 20.66
CA ILE A 136 7.72 4.56 22.10
C ILE A 136 8.82 3.84 22.87
N HIS A 137 9.07 2.58 22.58
CA HIS A 137 10.13 1.81 23.23
C HIS A 137 11.51 2.37 22.96
N THR A 138 11.74 2.88 21.77
CA THR A 138 13.04 3.43 21.38
C THR A 138 13.34 4.73 22.12
N TYR A 139 12.33 5.56 22.40
CA TYR A 139 12.49 6.88 22.98
C TYR A 139 12.13 6.96 24.46
N CYS A 140 11.63 5.89 25.01
CA CYS A 140 11.41 5.75 26.44
C CYS A 140 12.48 4.84 27.05
#